data_4c4cd0e7ee85d881c48b86354668ee4a
#
_entry.id   4c4cd0e7ee85d881c48b86354668ee4a
#
_cell.length_a   1.000
_cell.length_b   1.000
_cell.length_c   1.000
_cell.angle_alpha   90.00
_cell.angle_beta   90.00
_cell.angle_gamma   90.00
#
_symmetry.space_group_name_H-M   'P 1'
#
loop_
_entity.id
_entity.type
_entity.pdbx_description
1 polymer ?
#
loop_
_entity_poly.entity_id
_entity_poly.type
_entity_poly.pdbx_seq_one_letter_code
_entity_poly.pdbx_strand_id
1 'polypeptide(L)'
;MTTLKISDRALLSLDLSAIAAPIDRWLTTTPKQFDLDLTLAIDYNQDPQDPRELSEIAEVRLWFIRVDACYPYLPLLLDWQAGELARYVAMLVPHQFSRKDGIQYNPEALEIWVMHRVFLLTEWMQQHQIAVGVASRNEGRSRLKFMTQMLGYELDDGLFELLETKE
;
A
#
# COMPACT_ATOMS: atom_id res chain seq x y z
N MET A 1 -15.22 5.59 8.64
CA MET A 1 -14.81 4.91 7.38
C MET A 1 -15.01 5.87 6.22
N THR A 2 -13.94 6.23 5.53
CA THR A 2 -13.97 7.14 4.38
C THR A 2 -13.74 6.33 3.11
N THR A 3 -14.72 6.31 2.19
CA THR A 3 -14.59 5.60 0.91
C THR A 3 -14.23 6.58 -0.19
N LEU A 4 -13.08 6.38 -0.82
CA LEU A 4 -12.64 7.12 -2.00
C LEU A 4 -13.06 6.35 -3.24
N LYS A 5 -13.92 6.95 -4.06
CA LYS A 5 -14.37 6.34 -5.32
C LYS A 5 -13.45 6.77 -6.46
N ILE A 6 -12.98 5.78 -7.20
CA ILE A 6 -12.10 5.96 -8.34
C ILE A 6 -12.81 5.45 -9.57
N SER A 7 -13.01 6.31 -10.54
CA SER A 7 -13.68 5.97 -11.79
C SER A 7 -12.70 5.37 -12.79
N ASP A 8 -13.24 4.58 -13.70
CA ASP A 8 -12.57 4.06 -14.88
C ASP A 8 -11.79 5.14 -15.65
N ARG A 9 -12.44 6.28 -15.88
CA ARG A 9 -11.79 7.43 -16.55
C ARG A 9 -10.55 7.94 -15.79
N ALA A 10 -10.62 8.02 -14.46
CA ALA A 10 -9.49 8.45 -13.65
C ALA A 10 -8.33 7.44 -13.72
N LEU A 11 -8.62 6.15 -13.74
CA LEU A 11 -7.62 5.10 -13.92
C LEU A 11 -6.94 5.20 -15.29
N LEU A 12 -7.70 5.31 -16.37
CA LEU A 12 -7.17 5.40 -17.73
C LEU A 12 -6.32 6.66 -17.95
N SER A 13 -6.68 7.77 -17.32
CA SER A 13 -5.92 9.03 -17.40
C SER A 13 -4.84 9.16 -16.33
N LEU A 14 -4.70 8.18 -15.43
CA LEU A 14 -3.81 8.23 -14.26
C LEU A 14 -4.05 9.48 -13.37
N ASP A 15 -5.31 9.89 -13.24
CA ASP A 15 -5.72 11.07 -12.48
C ASP A 15 -5.85 10.73 -10.99
N LEU A 16 -5.01 11.33 -10.16
CA LEU A 16 -4.99 11.15 -8.71
C LEU A 16 -5.80 12.21 -7.94
N SER A 17 -6.46 13.15 -8.63
CA SER A 17 -7.13 14.29 -7.99
C SER A 17 -8.20 13.89 -6.97
N ALA A 18 -8.91 12.80 -7.22
CA ALA A 18 -9.93 12.28 -6.31
C ALA A 18 -9.35 11.80 -4.97
N ILE A 19 -8.07 11.44 -4.93
CA ILE A 19 -7.37 10.96 -3.74
C ILE A 19 -6.58 12.07 -3.08
N ALA A 20 -5.93 12.93 -3.87
CA ALA A 20 -5.01 13.94 -3.39
C ALA A 20 -5.64 14.85 -2.33
N ALA A 21 -6.80 15.45 -2.62
CA ALA A 21 -7.42 16.42 -1.72
C ALA A 21 -7.83 15.83 -0.34
N PRO A 22 -8.43 14.63 -0.22
CA PRO A 22 -8.68 13.99 1.06
C PRO A 22 -7.40 13.68 1.84
N ILE A 23 -6.36 13.21 1.15
CA ILE A 23 -5.10 12.83 1.78
C ILE A 23 -4.32 14.06 2.25
N ASP A 24 -4.21 15.10 1.43
CA ASP A 24 -3.55 16.34 1.80
C ASP A 24 -4.23 17.02 3.00
N ARG A 25 -5.56 16.97 3.04
CA ARG A 25 -6.32 17.45 4.20
C ARG A 25 -5.99 16.64 5.45
N TRP A 26 -5.94 15.32 5.33
CA TRP A 26 -5.59 14.45 6.46
C TRP A 26 -4.17 14.71 6.96
N LEU A 27 -3.19 14.82 6.07
CA LEU A 27 -1.80 15.14 6.43
C LEU A 27 -1.67 16.46 7.18
N THR A 28 -2.49 17.46 6.84
CA THR A 28 -2.48 18.77 7.52
C THR A 28 -3.19 18.76 8.87
N THR A 29 -4.26 17.97 9.02
CA THR A 29 -5.11 18.00 10.22
C THR A 29 -4.70 17.00 11.29
N THR A 30 -4.31 15.79 10.90
CA THR A 30 -4.07 14.68 11.84
C THR A 30 -2.95 13.73 11.41
N PRO A 31 -1.72 14.23 11.19
CA PRO A 31 -0.65 13.38 10.65
C PRO A 31 -0.20 12.26 11.58
N LYS A 32 -0.64 12.28 12.85
CA LYS A 32 -0.26 11.30 13.88
C LYS A 32 -1.32 10.22 14.15
N GLN A 33 -2.48 10.30 13.52
CA GLN A 33 -3.56 9.32 13.67
C GLN A 33 -3.59 8.37 12.48
N PHE A 34 -3.11 7.15 12.68
CA PHE A 34 -3.17 6.07 11.68
C PHE A 34 -4.49 5.28 11.72
N ASP A 35 -5.45 5.71 12.52
CA ASP A 35 -6.75 5.03 12.68
C ASP A 35 -7.79 5.50 11.64
N LEU A 36 -7.34 5.93 10.47
CA LEU A 36 -8.24 6.24 9.37
C LEU A 36 -8.57 4.96 8.62
N ASP A 37 -9.80 4.51 8.77
CA ASP A 37 -10.40 3.54 7.87
C ASP A 37 -10.52 4.18 6.49
N LEU A 38 -9.58 3.89 5.61
CA LEU A 38 -9.60 4.34 4.23
C LEU A 38 -9.92 3.16 3.33
N THR A 39 -10.99 3.28 2.56
CA THR A 39 -11.38 2.27 1.57
C THR A 39 -11.30 2.87 0.17
N LEU A 40 -10.61 2.18 -0.73
CA LEU A 40 -10.53 2.53 -2.13
C LEU A 40 -11.55 1.70 -2.91
N ALA A 41 -12.62 2.34 -3.41
CA ALA A 41 -13.57 1.69 -4.29
C ALA A 41 -13.22 2.01 -5.76
N ILE A 42 -12.83 0.98 -6.49
CA ILE A 42 -12.46 1.08 -7.89
C ILE A 42 -13.66 0.70 -8.75
N ASP A 43 -14.14 1.66 -9.53
CA ASP A 43 -15.19 1.46 -10.50
C ASP A 43 -14.55 1.32 -11.89
N TYR A 44 -14.08 0.12 -12.19
CA TYR A 44 -13.44 -0.23 -13.44
C TYR A 44 -14.29 -1.27 -14.18
N ASN A 45 -14.74 -0.91 -15.38
CA ASN A 45 -15.58 -1.77 -16.21
C ASN A 45 -14.68 -2.71 -17.04
N GLN A 46 -14.35 -3.86 -16.44
CA GLN A 46 -13.57 -4.89 -17.12
C GLN A 46 -14.43 -5.57 -18.20
N ASP A 47 -13.81 -5.88 -19.35
CA ASP A 47 -14.43 -6.72 -20.37
C ASP A 47 -14.76 -8.11 -19.78
N PRO A 48 -16.01 -8.58 -19.82
CA PRO A 48 -16.37 -9.91 -19.32
C PRO A 48 -15.64 -11.07 -20.00
N GLN A 49 -15.05 -10.85 -21.15
CA GLN A 49 -14.23 -11.80 -21.89
C GLN A 49 -12.75 -11.78 -21.48
N ASP A 50 -12.31 -10.77 -20.74
CA ASP A 50 -10.94 -10.65 -20.29
C ASP A 50 -10.72 -11.55 -19.05
N PRO A 51 -9.91 -12.61 -19.15
CA PRO A 51 -9.67 -13.53 -18.05
C PRO A 51 -8.72 -12.98 -16.98
N ARG A 52 -8.13 -11.79 -17.22
CA ARG A 52 -7.17 -11.21 -16.30
C ARG A 52 -7.87 -10.61 -15.08
N GLU A 53 -7.21 -10.64 -13.95
CA GLU A 53 -7.64 -9.86 -12.79
C GLU A 53 -7.35 -8.36 -12.98
N LEU A 54 -8.03 -7.51 -12.21
CA LEU A 54 -7.80 -6.06 -12.27
C LEU A 54 -6.33 -5.69 -12.07
N SER A 55 -5.61 -6.42 -11.21
CA SER A 55 -4.18 -6.23 -10.97
C SER A 55 -3.27 -6.50 -12.18
N GLU A 56 -3.74 -7.26 -13.16
CA GLU A 56 -3.00 -7.56 -14.39
C GLU A 56 -3.29 -6.57 -15.52
N ILE A 57 -4.29 -5.72 -15.34
CA ILE A 57 -4.60 -4.66 -16.31
C ILE A 57 -3.55 -3.56 -16.14
N ALA A 58 -2.80 -3.28 -17.19
CA ALA A 58 -1.64 -2.39 -17.14
C ALA A 58 -1.98 -0.99 -16.61
N GLU A 59 -3.12 -0.43 -17.03
CA GLU A 59 -3.60 0.89 -16.62
C GLU A 59 -3.89 0.93 -15.12
N VAL A 60 -4.57 -0.08 -14.59
CA VAL A 60 -4.89 -0.19 -13.16
C VAL A 60 -3.62 -0.33 -12.35
N ARG A 61 -2.70 -1.19 -12.78
CA ARG A 61 -1.40 -1.39 -12.11
C ARG A 61 -0.56 -0.12 -12.10
N LEU A 62 -0.44 0.58 -13.23
CA LEU A 62 0.29 1.84 -13.31
C LEU A 62 -0.31 2.91 -12.40
N TRP A 63 -1.63 2.98 -12.32
CA TRP A 63 -2.31 3.89 -11.42
C TRP A 63 -1.97 3.62 -9.96
N PHE A 64 -1.99 2.33 -9.53
CA PHE A 64 -1.61 1.95 -8.16
C PHE A 64 -0.12 2.19 -7.88
N ILE A 65 0.78 1.92 -8.84
CA ILE A 65 2.19 2.25 -8.69
C ILE A 65 2.37 3.75 -8.48
N ARG A 66 1.63 4.58 -9.22
CA ARG A 66 1.67 6.04 -9.06
C ARG A 66 1.10 6.50 -7.72
N VAL A 67 0.00 5.91 -7.27
CA VAL A 67 -0.56 6.16 -5.92
C VAL A 67 0.46 5.80 -4.85
N ASP A 68 1.06 4.63 -4.98
CA ASP A 68 2.03 4.11 -4.03
C ASP A 68 3.31 4.98 -3.96
N ALA A 69 3.76 5.54 -5.09
CA ALA A 69 4.87 6.47 -5.13
C ALA A 69 4.55 7.81 -4.44
N CYS A 70 3.33 8.32 -4.62
CA CYS A 70 2.91 9.58 -4.02
C CYS A 70 2.53 9.44 -2.54
N TYR A 71 1.94 8.30 -2.17
CA TYR A 71 1.39 8.04 -0.83
C TYR A 71 1.91 6.71 -0.27
N PRO A 72 3.17 6.62 0.11
CA PRO A 72 3.81 5.35 0.52
C PRO A 72 3.21 4.76 1.80
N TYR A 73 2.49 5.55 2.58
CA TYR A 73 1.83 5.14 3.82
C TYR A 73 0.42 4.54 3.62
N LEU A 74 -0.12 4.54 2.40
CA LEU A 74 -1.45 3.97 2.12
C LEU A 74 -1.65 2.56 2.68
N PRO A 75 -0.68 1.64 2.59
CA PRO A 75 -0.83 0.31 3.17
C PRO A 75 -1.16 0.30 4.66
N LEU A 76 -0.74 1.32 5.41
CA LEU A 76 -1.02 1.44 6.85
C LEU A 76 -2.44 1.94 7.14
N LEU A 77 -3.10 2.53 6.15
CA LEU A 77 -4.46 3.10 6.28
C LEU A 77 -5.55 2.14 5.81
N LEU A 78 -5.19 1.09 5.08
CA LEU A 78 -6.15 0.13 4.53
C LEU A 78 -6.77 -0.72 5.65
N ASP A 79 -8.02 -1.11 5.47
CA ASP A 79 -8.67 -2.07 6.36
C ASP A 79 -8.11 -3.47 6.13
N TRP A 80 -7.22 -3.89 7.02
CA TRP A 80 -6.53 -5.17 6.94
C TRP A 80 -7.48 -6.34 7.21
N GLN A 81 -8.48 -6.15 8.07
CA GLN A 81 -9.46 -7.18 8.39
C GLN A 81 -10.39 -7.47 7.21
N ALA A 82 -10.72 -6.45 6.44
CA ALA A 82 -11.48 -6.60 5.20
C ALA A 82 -10.65 -7.15 4.03
N GLY A 83 -9.34 -7.39 4.22
CA GLY A 83 -8.45 -7.88 3.18
C GLY A 83 -8.04 -6.83 2.14
N GLU A 84 -8.21 -5.54 2.44
CA GLU A 84 -7.83 -4.45 1.52
C GLU A 84 -6.33 -4.43 1.26
N LEU A 85 -5.51 -4.70 2.27
CA LEU A 85 -4.06 -4.78 2.11
C LEU A 85 -3.68 -5.88 1.11
N ALA A 86 -4.30 -7.06 1.21
CA ALA A 86 -3.99 -8.17 0.30
C ALA A 86 -4.32 -7.81 -1.15
N ARG A 87 -5.47 -7.18 -1.38
CA ARG A 87 -5.86 -6.69 -2.72
C ARG A 87 -4.91 -5.62 -3.23
N TYR A 88 -4.54 -4.67 -2.39
CA TYR A 88 -3.61 -3.61 -2.73
C TYR A 88 -2.24 -4.18 -3.15
N VAL A 89 -1.69 -5.10 -2.37
CA VAL A 89 -0.42 -5.76 -2.68
C VAL A 89 -0.52 -6.57 -3.97
N ALA A 90 -1.61 -7.31 -4.17
CA ALA A 90 -1.84 -8.06 -5.41
C ALA A 90 -1.84 -7.17 -6.65
N MET A 91 -2.29 -5.92 -6.53
CA MET A 91 -2.25 -4.95 -7.64
C MET A 91 -0.87 -4.37 -7.92
N LEU A 92 0.02 -4.36 -6.93
CA LEU A 92 1.37 -3.79 -7.06
C LEU A 92 2.43 -4.81 -7.43
N VAL A 93 2.24 -6.06 -7.04
CA VAL A 93 3.20 -7.12 -7.31
C VAL A 93 2.97 -7.70 -8.71
N PRO A 94 3.99 -7.74 -9.57
CA PRO A 94 3.90 -8.41 -10.85
C PRO A 94 3.58 -9.90 -10.67
N HIS A 95 2.58 -10.39 -11.37
CA HIS A 95 2.20 -11.79 -11.40
C HIS A 95 1.85 -12.20 -12.82
N GLN A 96 1.85 -13.50 -13.05
CA GLN A 96 1.52 -14.10 -14.34
C GLN A 96 0.17 -14.80 -14.24
N PHE A 97 -0.62 -14.69 -15.28
CA PHE A 97 -1.85 -15.45 -15.43
C PHE A 97 -1.67 -16.58 -16.42
N SER A 98 -1.99 -17.78 -15.99
CA SER A 98 -2.06 -18.97 -16.84
C SER A 98 -3.50 -19.49 -16.83
N ARG A 99 -4.07 -19.73 -18.01
CA ARG A 99 -5.41 -20.32 -18.10
C ARG A 99 -5.53 -21.70 -17.44
N LYS A 100 -4.41 -22.42 -17.33
CA LYS A 100 -4.37 -23.75 -16.74
C LYS A 100 -4.15 -23.70 -15.23
N ASP A 101 -3.25 -22.85 -14.78
CA ASP A 101 -2.72 -22.85 -13.40
C ASP A 101 -3.24 -21.68 -12.58
N GLY A 102 -4.03 -20.77 -13.19
CA GLY A 102 -4.54 -19.56 -12.54
C GLY A 102 -3.47 -18.49 -12.40
N ILE A 103 -3.55 -17.70 -11.34
CA ILE A 103 -2.61 -16.63 -11.04
C ILE A 103 -1.40 -17.20 -10.34
N GLN A 104 -0.22 -16.89 -10.87
CA GLN A 104 1.06 -17.22 -10.25
C GLN A 104 1.73 -15.95 -9.77
N TYR A 105 1.86 -15.80 -8.46
CA TYR A 105 2.59 -14.70 -7.84
C TYR A 105 4.09 -14.90 -7.99
N ASN A 106 4.81 -13.79 -8.18
CA ASN A 106 6.27 -13.79 -8.13
C ASN A 106 6.71 -13.51 -6.66
N PRO A 107 7.20 -14.53 -5.92
CA PRO A 107 7.60 -14.36 -4.52
C PRO A 107 8.73 -13.34 -4.36
N GLU A 108 9.69 -13.31 -5.28
CA GLU A 108 10.81 -12.37 -5.25
C GLU A 108 10.32 -10.93 -5.43
N ALA A 109 9.37 -10.69 -6.34
CA ALA A 109 8.79 -9.35 -6.50
C ALA A 109 8.04 -8.90 -5.25
N LEU A 110 7.35 -9.80 -4.56
CA LEU A 110 6.69 -9.52 -3.30
C LEU A 110 7.70 -9.15 -2.20
N GLU A 111 8.80 -9.91 -2.09
CA GLU A 111 9.87 -9.63 -1.13
C GLU A 111 10.50 -8.26 -1.38
N ILE A 112 10.87 -7.95 -2.62
CA ILE A 112 11.42 -6.65 -3.01
C ILE A 112 10.43 -5.53 -2.67
N TRP A 113 9.14 -5.73 -2.95
CA TRP A 113 8.10 -4.75 -2.63
C TRP A 113 8.00 -4.51 -1.12
N VAL A 114 7.96 -5.57 -0.30
CA VAL A 114 7.89 -5.47 1.16
C VAL A 114 9.08 -4.70 1.72
N MET A 115 10.29 -5.06 1.31
CA MET A 115 11.52 -4.40 1.77
C MET A 115 11.54 -2.92 1.36
N HIS A 116 11.19 -2.63 0.11
CA HIS A 116 11.09 -1.25 -0.36
C HIS A 116 10.09 -0.42 0.45
N ARG A 117 8.92 -1.01 0.81
CA ARG A 117 7.93 -0.33 1.67
C ARG A 117 8.45 -0.08 3.07
N VAL A 118 9.15 -1.03 3.66
CA VAL A 118 9.77 -0.85 5.00
C VAL A 118 10.70 0.36 5.00
N PHE A 119 11.59 0.48 4.02
CA PHE A 119 12.51 1.61 3.91
C PHE A 119 11.77 2.94 3.72
N LEU A 120 10.87 3.01 2.74
CA LEU A 120 10.12 4.24 2.45
C LEU A 120 9.25 4.69 3.62
N LEU A 121 8.55 3.76 4.27
CA LEU A 121 7.67 4.08 5.39
C LEU A 121 8.47 4.53 6.62
N THR A 122 9.62 3.92 6.86
CA THR A 122 10.50 4.34 7.96
C THR A 122 11.00 5.77 7.72
N GLU A 123 11.50 6.08 6.54
CA GLU A 123 11.93 7.42 6.16
C GLU A 123 10.78 8.43 6.24
N TRP A 124 9.61 8.09 5.69
CA TRP A 124 8.44 8.94 5.73
C TRP A 124 7.98 9.23 7.16
N MET A 125 7.96 8.22 8.04
CA MET A 125 7.62 8.41 9.46
C MET A 125 8.60 9.34 10.17
N GLN A 126 9.91 9.22 9.88
CA GLN A 126 10.93 10.12 10.42
C GLN A 126 10.70 11.57 9.98
N GLN A 127 10.50 11.79 8.69
CA GLN A 127 10.26 13.12 8.11
C GLN A 127 9.04 13.82 8.70
N HIS A 128 7.99 13.06 9.00
CA HIS A 128 6.73 13.60 9.56
C HIS A 128 6.72 13.62 11.09
N GLN A 129 7.87 13.35 11.75
CA GLN A 129 7.97 13.29 13.21
C GLN A 129 6.89 12.38 13.84
N ILE A 130 6.45 11.42 13.09
CA ILE A 130 5.59 10.35 13.57
C ILE A 130 6.48 9.52 14.45
N ALA A 131 6.41 9.86 15.76
CA ALA A 131 7.39 9.47 16.72
C ALA A 131 7.72 7.97 16.63
N VAL A 132 8.87 7.68 16.10
CA VAL A 132 9.64 6.47 16.33
C VAL A 132 10.21 6.52 17.78
N GLY A 133 9.58 7.27 18.68
CA GLY A 133 9.95 7.42 20.10
C GLY A 133 9.51 6.23 20.96
N VAL A 134 10.13 6.03 22.11
CA VAL A 134 10.09 4.78 22.93
C VAL A 134 8.68 4.28 23.29
N ALA A 135 7.67 5.13 23.42
CA ALA A 135 6.27 4.72 23.63
C ALA A 135 5.49 4.57 22.30
N SER A 136 5.85 5.30 21.27
CA SER A 136 5.23 5.33 19.95
C SER A 136 5.99 4.50 18.91
N ARG A 137 7.27 4.18 19.18
CA ARG A 137 8.11 3.26 18.39
C ARG A 137 7.43 1.90 18.20
N ASN A 138 6.79 1.41 19.26
CA ASN A 138 6.15 0.11 19.24
C ASN A 138 4.95 0.07 18.31
N GLU A 139 4.23 1.17 18.11
CA GLU A 139 3.01 1.17 17.30
C GLU A 139 3.30 1.19 15.79
N GLY A 140 4.18 2.05 15.32
CA GLY A 140 4.60 2.08 13.92
C GLY A 140 5.34 0.81 13.50
N ARG A 141 6.29 0.34 14.34
CA ARG A 141 6.98 -0.92 14.14
C ARG A 141 6.02 -2.12 14.18
N SER A 142 5.07 -2.13 15.11
CA SER A 142 4.08 -3.19 15.22
C SER A 142 3.20 -3.25 13.98
N ARG A 143 2.80 -2.12 13.42
CA ARG A 143 2.01 -2.06 12.19
C ARG A 143 2.80 -2.56 10.98
N LEU A 144 4.07 -2.13 10.83
CA LEU A 144 4.95 -2.65 9.78
C LEU A 144 5.18 -4.16 9.92
N LYS A 145 5.47 -4.64 11.13
CA LYS A 145 5.60 -6.07 11.40
C LYS A 145 4.32 -6.84 11.09
N PHE A 146 3.18 -6.31 11.51
CA PHE A 146 1.89 -6.95 11.24
C PHE A 146 1.61 -6.98 9.73
N MET A 147 1.87 -5.90 9.01
CA MET A 147 1.73 -5.85 7.56
C MET A 147 2.59 -6.91 6.87
N THR A 148 3.86 -7.02 7.27
CA THR A 148 4.77 -7.99 6.67
C THR A 148 4.42 -9.43 7.05
N GLN A 149 3.96 -9.67 8.28
CA GLN A 149 3.47 -10.99 8.72
C GLN A 149 2.24 -11.44 7.93
N MET A 150 1.31 -10.53 7.62
CA MET A 150 0.16 -10.86 6.77
C MET A 150 0.59 -11.30 5.35
N LEU A 151 1.74 -10.83 4.89
CA LEU A 151 2.34 -11.20 3.62
C LEU A 151 3.31 -12.38 3.73
N GLY A 152 3.41 -13.01 4.90
CA GLY A 152 4.27 -14.16 5.16
C GLY A 152 5.74 -13.83 5.45
N TYR A 153 6.05 -12.56 5.79
CA TYR A 153 7.41 -12.15 6.11
C TYR A 153 7.54 -11.78 7.59
N GLU A 154 8.63 -12.22 8.21
CA GLU A 154 9.02 -11.78 9.55
C GLU A 154 10.12 -10.72 9.44
N LEU A 155 9.89 -9.55 10.03
CA LEU A 155 10.91 -8.53 10.15
C LEU A 155 11.59 -8.63 11.51
N ASP A 156 12.91 -8.75 11.46
CA ASP A 156 13.76 -8.72 12.66
C ASP A 156 13.82 -7.30 13.25
N ASP A 157 13.84 -7.21 14.58
CA ASP A 157 14.02 -5.95 15.31
C ASP A 157 15.38 -5.28 14.97
N GLY A 158 16.40 -6.08 14.66
CA GLY A 158 17.71 -5.59 14.25
C GLY A 158 17.69 -4.76 12.95
N LEU A 159 16.74 -5.03 12.05
CA LEU A 159 16.55 -4.21 10.85
C LEU A 159 16.15 -2.77 11.20
N PHE A 160 15.26 -2.59 12.16
CA PHE A 160 14.84 -1.25 12.60
C PHE A 160 15.96 -0.50 13.31
N GLU A 161 16.81 -1.20 14.06
CA GLU A 161 17.99 -0.60 14.71
C GLU A 161 19.00 -0.09 13.68
N LEU A 162 19.22 -0.85 12.59
CA LEU A 162 20.08 -0.43 11.49
C LEU A 162 19.57 0.81 10.75
N LEU A 163 18.25 0.97 10.65
CA LEU A 163 17.63 2.12 9.99
C LEU A 163 17.66 3.39 10.86
N GLU A 164 17.77 3.24 12.19
CA GLU A 164 17.83 4.35 13.14
C GLU A 164 19.25 4.92 13.32
N THR A 165 20.29 4.16 13.00
CA THR A 165 21.69 4.55 13.21
C THR A 165 22.27 5.46 12.12
N LYS A 166 21.47 5.92 11.18
CA LYS A 166 21.87 6.91 10.16
C LYS A 166 21.47 8.33 10.59
N GLU A 167 22.03 8.83 11.69
CA GLU A 167 22.22 10.25 11.94
C GLU A 167 23.63 10.70 11.59
#